data_526ae6791c33633ccdba5ffb449aaf4a
#
_entry.id   526ae6791c33633ccdba5ffb449aaf4a
#
_cell.length_a   1.000
_cell.length_b   1.000
_cell.length_c   1.000
_cell.angle_alpha   90.00
_cell.angle_beta   90.00
_cell.angle_gamma   90.00
#
_symmetry.space_group_name_H-M   'P 1'
#
loop_
_entity.id
_entity.type
_entity.pdbx_description
1 polymer ?
#
loop_
_entity_poly.entity_id
_entity_poly.type
_entity_poly.pdbx_seq_one_letter_code
_entity_poly.pdbx_strand_id
1 'polypeptide(L)'
;MGPKAHFPNLAMAHIESLLRPGGPEPRTVLIVDDAPENLTVLGEVLAPHYRVRAANSGSKALRVAASEPRPDLILLDIMMPDMDGYAVLEQLRADPATRDTPVMFVTAMDAITDEEKGLDLGAVDYLTKPIQPAIVLARVRAHLELKQARDWLRDQNAFLEAEVARRMEDNLRVQDVSIRALARLAEVRDPETGNHLLRTQAYVRALARRLAAHPRFEATLTPCFIEIVAKSAPLHDIGKVGIPDHILLKPGPLTPDEWTIMKTHAKLGRDALEAAERDLERPIEFLGTAKEIAHWHHERWDGTGYPDGLAGEAIPASARLMAIADVFDALISARVYKAPIALDRAVVIMAEGRGTHFDPDMADAFLAERETFVAIARRYADSDEALAAPAPRLSPESPP
;
A
#
# COMPACT_ATOMS: atom_id res chain seq x y z
N MET A 1 17.28 -23.75 8.50
CA MET A 1 18.34 -22.78 8.20
C MET A 1 17.79 -21.83 7.14
N GLY A 2 17.19 -20.73 7.57
CA GLY A 2 16.66 -19.69 6.67
C GLY A 2 17.79 -18.84 6.07
N PRO A 3 17.61 -18.27 4.87
CA PRO A 3 18.62 -17.41 4.27
C PRO A 3 18.79 -16.18 5.18
N LYS A 4 20.02 -15.98 5.67
CA LYS A 4 20.41 -14.73 6.33
C LYS A 4 20.25 -13.61 5.29
N ALA A 5 19.27 -12.75 5.49
CA ALA A 5 19.15 -11.52 4.72
C ALA A 5 20.46 -10.74 4.87
N HIS A 6 21.21 -10.69 3.80
CA HIS A 6 22.40 -9.87 3.70
C HIS A 6 21.92 -8.41 3.60
N PHE A 7 21.78 -7.76 4.73
CA PHE A 7 21.59 -6.31 4.75
C PHE A 7 22.90 -5.69 4.25
N PRO A 8 22.90 -4.98 3.13
CA PRO A 8 24.04 -4.14 2.82
C PRO A 8 24.08 -3.08 3.90
N ASN A 9 25.04 -3.21 4.81
CA ASN A 9 25.27 -2.24 5.85
C ASN A 9 25.80 -0.98 5.16
N LEU A 10 24.91 -0.01 4.88
CA LEU A 10 25.28 1.28 4.27
C LEU A 10 26.38 1.98 5.07
N ALA A 11 26.40 1.76 6.42
CA ALA A 11 27.51 2.15 7.25
C ALA A 11 28.81 1.43 6.86
N MET A 12 28.75 0.12 6.53
CA MET A 12 29.91 -0.62 6.04
C MET A 12 30.33 -0.17 4.63
N ALA A 13 29.38 0.11 3.74
CA ALA A 13 29.71 0.64 2.40
C ALA A 13 30.35 2.04 2.50
N HIS A 14 29.93 2.85 3.46
CA HIS A 14 30.55 4.14 3.74
C HIS A 14 31.94 3.97 4.38
N ILE A 15 32.10 3.05 5.33
CA ILE A 15 33.39 2.67 5.92
C ILE A 15 34.32 2.06 4.86
N GLU A 16 33.80 1.21 3.98
CA GLU A 16 34.56 0.63 2.86
C GLU A 16 34.97 1.69 1.82
N SER A 17 34.14 2.72 1.60
CA SER A 17 34.50 3.90 0.77
C SER A 17 35.63 4.70 1.40
N LEU A 18 35.66 4.83 2.72
CA LEU A 18 36.75 5.48 3.45
C LEU A 18 38.05 4.64 3.50
N LEU A 19 37.92 3.32 3.41
CA LEU A 19 39.01 2.35 3.48
C LEU A 19 39.56 1.92 2.09
N ARG A 20 38.99 2.41 0.98
CA ARG A 20 39.50 2.10 -0.36
C ARG A 20 40.93 2.60 -0.52
N PRO A 21 41.87 1.79 -1.08
CA PRO A 21 43.18 2.24 -1.47
C PRO A 21 43.03 3.30 -2.59
N GLY A 22 43.19 4.58 -2.24
CA GLY A 22 42.99 5.71 -3.12
C GLY A 22 42.18 6.87 -2.51
N GLY A 23 41.55 6.64 -1.33
CA GLY A 23 40.72 7.64 -0.65
C GLY A 23 39.41 7.97 -1.38
N PRO A 24 38.48 8.71 -0.76
CA PRO A 24 37.31 9.24 -1.45
C PRO A 24 37.78 10.19 -2.57
N GLU A 25 37.08 10.16 -3.73
CA GLU A 25 37.39 11.11 -4.80
C GLU A 25 37.39 12.54 -4.26
N PRO A 26 38.41 13.36 -4.65
CA PRO A 26 38.50 14.72 -4.14
C PRO A 26 37.26 15.51 -4.51
N ARG A 27 36.64 16.17 -3.52
CA ARG A 27 35.46 17.02 -3.70
C ARG A 27 35.76 18.11 -4.73
N THR A 28 34.77 18.44 -5.55
CA THR A 28 34.92 19.44 -6.62
C THR A 28 34.37 20.78 -6.17
N VAL A 29 35.21 21.82 -6.19
CA VAL A 29 34.80 23.21 -5.91
C VAL A 29 34.89 24.00 -7.20
N LEU A 30 33.77 24.66 -7.56
CA LEU A 30 33.75 25.61 -8.69
C LEU A 30 34.00 27.01 -8.15
N ILE A 31 34.99 27.70 -8.69
CA ILE A 31 35.27 29.12 -8.42
C ILE A 31 34.84 29.95 -9.63
N VAL A 32 34.13 31.05 -9.38
CA VAL A 32 33.58 31.93 -10.39
C VAL A 32 33.91 33.37 -10.05
N ASP A 33 34.69 34.03 -10.88
CA ASP A 33 35.10 35.44 -10.74
C ASP A 33 35.56 35.92 -12.12
N ASP A 34 35.22 37.13 -12.51
CA ASP A 34 35.63 37.70 -13.82
C ASP A 34 37.11 38.18 -13.82
N ALA A 35 37.69 38.41 -12.62
CA ALA A 35 39.10 38.78 -12.47
C ALA A 35 40.00 37.54 -12.40
N PRO A 36 40.94 37.34 -13.36
CA PRO A 36 41.83 36.17 -13.36
C PRO A 36 42.72 36.07 -12.12
N GLU A 37 43.05 37.19 -11.49
CA GLU A 37 43.85 37.25 -10.26
C GLU A 37 43.14 36.56 -9.11
N ASN A 38 41.82 36.81 -8.95
CA ASN A 38 41.01 36.18 -7.90
C ASN A 38 40.88 34.68 -8.15
N LEU A 39 40.67 34.24 -9.39
CA LEU A 39 40.64 32.81 -9.75
C LEU A 39 41.99 32.13 -9.42
N THR A 40 43.10 32.81 -9.66
CA THR A 40 44.44 32.28 -9.36
C THR A 40 44.60 32.10 -7.82
N VAL A 41 44.31 33.14 -7.04
CA VAL A 41 44.43 33.10 -5.57
C VAL A 41 43.53 32.01 -4.96
N LEU A 42 42.26 31.98 -5.34
CA LEU A 42 41.34 30.95 -4.84
C LEU A 42 41.77 29.54 -5.29
N GLY A 43 42.24 29.43 -6.54
CA GLY A 43 42.75 28.16 -7.09
C GLY A 43 43.94 27.64 -6.32
N GLU A 44 44.94 28.47 -6.03
CA GLU A 44 46.11 28.08 -5.20
C GLU A 44 45.74 27.67 -3.79
N VAL A 45 44.79 28.34 -3.17
CA VAL A 45 44.31 28.02 -1.81
C VAL A 45 43.58 26.71 -1.78
N LEU A 46 42.75 26.39 -2.80
CA LEU A 46 41.84 25.24 -2.79
C LEU A 46 42.46 23.99 -3.41
N ALA A 47 43.32 24.10 -4.46
CA ALA A 47 43.86 22.97 -5.20
C ALA A 47 44.59 21.90 -4.37
N PRO A 48 45.26 22.23 -3.26
CA PRO A 48 45.90 21.21 -2.41
C PRO A 48 44.87 20.26 -1.72
N HIS A 49 43.61 20.70 -1.60
CA HIS A 49 42.59 20.00 -0.82
C HIS A 49 41.40 19.48 -1.65
N TYR A 50 41.13 20.12 -2.81
CA TYR A 50 39.93 19.90 -3.62
C TYR A 50 40.26 19.87 -5.10
N ARG A 51 39.39 19.24 -5.90
CA ARG A 51 39.41 19.41 -7.35
C ARG A 51 38.79 20.77 -7.68
N VAL A 52 39.58 21.68 -8.22
CA VAL A 52 39.12 23.02 -8.53
C VAL A 52 38.72 23.11 -10.01
N ARG A 53 37.54 23.64 -10.24
CA ARG A 53 37.08 24.09 -11.55
C ARG A 53 36.92 25.60 -11.54
N ALA A 54 37.15 26.28 -12.67
CA ALA A 54 37.10 27.74 -12.76
C ALA A 54 36.23 28.21 -13.91
N ALA A 55 35.46 29.28 -13.65
CA ALA A 55 34.70 30.00 -14.66
C ALA A 55 34.92 31.51 -14.51
N ASN A 56 35.10 32.20 -15.61
CA ASN A 56 35.34 33.66 -15.63
C ASN A 56 34.11 34.45 -16.11
N SER A 57 32.92 33.85 -16.04
CA SER A 57 31.64 34.52 -16.33
C SER A 57 30.48 33.69 -15.83
N GLY A 58 29.31 34.32 -15.61
CA GLY A 58 28.08 33.65 -15.16
C GLY A 58 27.62 32.58 -16.13
N SER A 59 27.59 32.82 -17.41
CA SER A 59 27.17 31.85 -18.43
C SER A 59 28.11 30.63 -18.52
N LYS A 60 29.42 30.82 -18.28
CA LYS A 60 30.36 29.71 -18.18
C LYS A 60 30.18 28.94 -16.88
N ALA A 61 29.91 29.62 -15.78
CA ALA A 61 29.63 29.01 -14.48
C ALA A 61 28.45 28.02 -14.54
N LEU A 62 27.34 28.43 -15.15
CA LEU A 62 26.15 27.56 -15.34
C LEU A 62 26.48 26.30 -16.15
N ARG A 63 27.20 26.43 -17.26
CA ARG A 63 27.63 25.29 -18.09
C ARG A 63 28.55 24.33 -17.30
N VAL A 64 29.50 24.89 -16.55
CA VAL A 64 30.43 24.11 -15.75
C VAL A 64 29.69 23.41 -14.59
N ALA A 65 28.75 24.09 -13.95
CA ALA A 65 27.96 23.52 -12.87
C ALA A 65 27.08 22.32 -13.31
N ALA A 66 26.56 22.37 -14.55
CA ALA A 66 25.74 21.32 -15.12
C ALA A 66 26.56 20.15 -15.71
N SER A 67 27.88 20.28 -15.88
CA SER A 67 28.75 19.26 -16.50
C SER A 67 29.54 18.45 -15.48
N GLU A 68 29.77 17.14 -15.78
CA GLU A 68 30.56 16.25 -14.90
C GLU A 68 32.07 16.58 -14.94
N PRO A 69 32.78 16.43 -13.81
CA PRO A 69 32.25 16.20 -12.49
C PRO A 69 31.54 17.43 -11.94
N ARG A 70 30.30 17.27 -11.44
CA ARG A 70 29.53 18.37 -10.87
C ARG A 70 30.20 18.94 -9.64
N PRO A 71 30.12 20.26 -9.40
CA PRO A 71 30.68 20.83 -8.18
C PRO A 71 29.90 20.44 -6.93
N ASP A 72 30.61 20.13 -5.89
CA ASP A 72 30.07 19.92 -4.53
C ASP A 72 29.81 21.25 -3.83
N LEU A 73 30.46 22.32 -4.26
CA LEU A 73 30.30 23.67 -3.74
C LEU A 73 30.74 24.69 -4.81
N ILE A 74 30.06 25.85 -4.85
CA ILE A 74 30.37 26.94 -5.75
C ILE A 74 30.76 28.19 -4.95
N LEU A 75 31.93 28.77 -5.22
CA LEU A 75 32.31 30.12 -4.81
C LEU A 75 32.00 31.06 -5.96
N LEU A 76 31.15 32.06 -5.76
CA LEU A 76 30.57 32.88 -6.81
C LEU A 76 30.75 34.37 -6.51
N ASP A 77 31.49 35.03 -7.35
CA ASP A 77 31.55 36.51 -7.30
C ASP A 77 30.19 37.12 -7.62
N ILE A 78 29.81 38.15 -6.89
CA ILE A 78 28.56 38.87 -7.11
C ILE A 78 28.72 39.83 -8.32
N MET A 79 29.82 40.54 -8.37
CA MET A 79 30.03 41.65 -9.32
C MET A 79 30.75 41.15 -10.57
N MET A 80 29.97 40.65 -11.52
CA MET A 80 30.48 40.20 -12.81
C MET A 80 29.79 40.94 -13.98
N PRO A 81 30.48 41.21 -15.11
CA PRO A 81 29.86 41.79 -16.29
C PRO A 81 28.85 40.80 -16.92
N ASP A 82 27.86 41.34 -17.61
CA ASP A 82 26.81 40.67 -18.38
C ASP A 82 25.79 39.88 -17.48
N MET A 83 26.23 39.08 -16.54
CA MET A 83 25.39 38.30 -15.63
C MET A 83 26.03 38.33 -14.24
N ASP A 84 25.36 38.99 -13.30
CA ASP A 84 25.78 39.04 -11.90
C ASP A 84 25.62 37.73 -11.16
N GLY A 85 26.23 37.61 -9.99
CA GLY A 85 26.17 36.40 -9.17
C GLY A 85 24.75 36.04 -8.69
N TYR A 86 23.88 37.02 -8.53
CA TYR A 86 22.49 36.76 -8.13
C TYR A 86 21.71 36.07 -9.26
N ALA A 87 21.84 36.57 -10.51
CA ALA A 87 21.22 35.95 -11.67
C ALA A 87 21.73 34.50 -11.91
N VAL A 88 23.03 34.27 -11.66
CA VAL A 88 23.61 32.92 -11.70
C VAL A 88 22.97 32.03 -10.64
N LEU A 89 22.85 32.49 -9.40
CA LEU A 89 22.24 31.71 -8.30
C LEU A 89 20.79 31.36 -8.61
N GLU A 90 19.99 32.33 -9.10
CA GLU A 90 18.59 32.07 -9.48
C GLU A 90 18.49 30.95 -10.53
N GLN A 91 19.34 30.96 -11.55
CA GLN A 91 19.35 29.91 -12.56
C GLN A 91 19.81 28.56 -12.01
N LEU A 92 20.81 28.54 -11.12
CA LEU A 92 21.24 27.32 -10.43
C LEU A 92 20.13 26.73 -9.57
N ARG A 93 19.29 27.55 -8.91
CA ARG A 93 18.14 27.11 -8.11
C ARG A 93 16.97 26.63 -8.96
N ALA A 94 16.80 27.15 -10.15
CA ALA A 94 15.77 26.74 -11.11
C ALA A 94 16.07 25.37 -11.76
N ASP A 95 17.34 24.97 -11.87
CA ASP A 95 17.73 23.68 -12.46
C ASP A 95 17.77 22.56 -11.42
N PRO A 96 16.97 21.49 -11.58
CA PRO A 96 17.00 20.32 -10.68
C PRO A 96 18.37 19.67 -10.51
N ALA A 97 19.27 19.81 -11.47
CA ALA A 97 20.61 19.22 -11.42
C ALA A 97 21.58 19.99 -10.53
N THR A 98 21.34 21.28 -10.29
CA THR A 98 22.25 22.18 -9.57
C THR A 98 21.62 22.86 -8.36
N ARG A 99 20.29 22.83 -8.22
CA ARG A 99 19.54 23.55 -7.17
C ARG A 99 19.98 23.25 -5.74
N ASP A 100 20.50 22.05 -5.50
CA ASP A 100 20.93 21.60 -4.14
C ASP A 100 22.42 21.85 -3.89
N THR A 101 23.17 22.35 -4.90
CA THR A 101 24.58 22.67 -4.73
C THR A 101 24.74 23.92 -3.87
N PRO A 102 25.51 23.85 -2.75
CA PRO A 102 25.77 25.03 -1.92
C PRO A 102 26.56 26.08 -2.71
N VAL A 103 26.07 27.33 -2.65
CA VAL A 103 26.71 28.49 -3.27
C VAL A 103 27.08 29.45 -2.18
N MET A 104 28.36 29.86 -2.12
CA MET A 104 28.88 30.91 -1.26
C MET A 104 29.26 32.09 -2.12
N PHE A 105 28.78 33.26 -1.76
CA PHE A 105 29.17 34.46 -2.45
C PHE A 105 30.58 34.96 -2.04
N VAL A 106 31.29 35.56 -2.99
CA VAL A 106 32.52 36.28 -2.75
C VAL A 106 32.23 37.75 -3.00
N THR A 107 32.36 38.63 -1.99
CA THR A 107 31.91 40.03 -2.08
C THR A 107 32.95 41.01 -1.55
N ALA A 108 32.86 42.27 -1.98
CA ALA A 108 33.67 43.36 -1.41
C ALA A 108 33.11 43.78 -0.01
N MET A 109 33.94 44.37 0.81
CA MET A 109 33.73 44.60 2.24
C MET A 109 32.57 45.56 2.62
N ASP A 110 32.02 46.33 1.63
CA ASP A 110 31.08 47.42 1.93
C ASP A 110 29.59 47.11 1.66
N ALA A 111 29.22 45.85 1.49
CA ALA A 111 27.91 45.47 0.98
C ALA A 111 27.03 44.67 2.00
N ILE A 112 26.80 45.23 3.20
CA ILE A 112 25.93 44.59 4.23
C ILE A 112 24.51 44.35 3.73
N THR A 113 23.96 45.23 2.87
CA THR A 113 22.64 45.09 2.21
C THR A 113 22.61 43.96 1.19
N ASP A 114 23.76 43.61 0.59
CA ASP A 114 23.89 42.56 -0.40
C ASP A 114 23.97 41.16 0.23
N GLU A 115 24.44 41.06 1.49
CA GLU A 115 24.53 39.80 2.23
C GLU A 115 23.13 39.25 2.54
N GLU A 116 22.22 40.10 3.05
CA GLU A 116 20.85 39.72 3.38
C GLU A 116 20.10 39.21 2.12
N LYS A 117 20.24 39.96 1.02
CA LYS A 117 19.66 39.59 -0.28
C LYS A 117 20.20 38.25 -0.81
N GLY A 118 21.50 38.01 -0.66
CA GLY A 118 22.12 36.77 -1.12
C GLY A 118 21.63 35.53 -0.33
N LEU A 119 21.49 35.65 0.96
CA LEU A 119 20.96 34.59 1.83
C LEU A 119 19.48 34.30 1.53
N ASP A 120 18.67 35.33 1.32
CA ASP A 120 17.26 35.20 0.93
C ASP A 120 17.08 34.49 -0.43
N LEU A 121 18.00 34.67 -1.36
CA LEU A 121 18.06 33.98 -2.65
C LEU A 121 18.56 32.54 -2.53
N GLY A 122 19.00 32.12 -1.32
CA GLY A 122 19.40 30.74 -1.03
C GLY A 122 20.90 30.49 -1.15
N ALA A 123 21.76 31.51 -1.09
CA ALA A 123 23.17 31.29 -0.80
C ALA A 123 23.35 30.73 0.62
N VAL A 124 24.38 29.90 0.82
CA VAL A 124 24.62 29.26 2.12
C VAL A 124 25.56 30.07 3.01
N ASP A 125 26.36 30.94 2.43
CA ASP A 125 27.34 31.79 3.14
C ASP A 125 27.93 32.84 2.19
N TYR A 126 28.82 33.68 2.72
CA TYR A 126 29.59 34.65 1.97
C TYR A 126 31.06 34.73 2.41
N LEU A 127 31.93 35.21 1.55
CA LEU A 127 33.36 35.44 1.79
C LEU A 127 33.67 36.89 1.40
N THR A 128 34.32 37.63 2.30
CA THR A 128 34.72 39.03 2.01
C THR A 128 36.09 39.08 1.35
N LYS A 129 36.25 39.96 0.36
CA LYS A 129 37.53 40.35 -0.23
C LYS A 129 38.18 41.43 0.71
N PRO A 130 39.50 41.36 1.02
CA PRO A 130 40.50 40.49 0.39
C PRO A 130 40.44 39.06 0.97
N ILE A 131 40.71 38.09 0.04
CA ILE A 131 40.65 36.65 0.34
C ILE A 131 41.65 36.31 1.46
N GLN A 132 41.11 35.68 2.53
CA GLN A 132 41.92 35.14 3.62
C GLN A 132 41.93 33.62 3.55
N PRO A 133 43.07 32.97 3.18
CA PRO A 133 43.14 31.53 2.92
C PRO A 133 42.55 30.64 4.01
N ALA A 134 42.87 30.93 5.27
CA ALA A 134 42.40 30.16 6.40
C ALA A 134 40.86 30.20 6.56
N ILE A 135 40.25 31.37 6.31
CA ILE A 135 38.79 31.54 6.40
C ILE A 135 38.09 30.79 5.26
N VAL A 136 38.60 30.92 4.02
CA VAL A 136 38.06 30.20 2.85
C VAL A 136 38.08 28.71 3.08
N LEU A 137 39.20 28.12 3.49
CA LEU A 137 39.33 26.70 3.75
C LEU A 137 38.38 26.23 4.86
N ALA A 138 38.28 27.00 5.95
CA ALA A 138 37.39 26.64 7.06
C ALA A 138 35.90 26.61 6.63
N ARG A 139 35.45 27.66 5.94
CA ARG A 139 34.06 27.76 5.47
C ARG A 139 33.73 26.73 4.38
N VAL A 140 34.59 26.57 3.37
CA VAL A 140 34.42 25.55 2.33
C VAL A 140 34.31 24.16 2.95
N ARG A 141 35.19 23.83 3.91
CA ARG A 141 35.12 22.55 4.65
C ARG A 141 33.78 22.37 5.35
N ALA A 142 33.36 23.36 6.14
CA ALA A 142 32.12 23.30 6.91
C ALA A 142 30.89 23.06 6.00
N HIS A 143 30.80 23.78 4.88
CA HIS A 143 29.68 23.62 3.96
C HIS A 143 29.71 22.30 3.16
N LEU A 144 30.88 21.78 2.85
CA LEU A 144 31.03 20.46 2.23
C LEU A 144 30.63 19.34 3.22
N GLU A 145 31.00 19.47 4.50
CA GLU A 145 30.56 18.53 5.56
C GLU A 145 29.05 18.57 5.75
N LEU A 146 28.46 19.78 5.80
CA LEU A 146 26.99 19.94 5.90
C LEU A 146 26.27 19.36 4.68
N LYS A 147 26.78 19.57 3.46
CA LYS A 147 26.25 18.95 2.26
C LYS A 147 26.27 17.42 2.35
N GLN A 148 27.41 16.88 2.74
CA GLN A 148 27.57 15.43 2.89
C GLN A 148 26.60 14.84 3.92
N ALA A 149 26.44 15.50 5.08
CA ALA A 149 25.49 15.06 6.08
C ALA A 149 24.04 15.10 5.60
N ARG A 150 23.67 16.16 4.86
CA ARG A 150 22.33 16.32 4.28
C ARG A 150 22.07 15.27 3.20
N ASP A 151 23.02 15.02 2.31
CA ASP A 151 22.88 14.04 1.24
C ASP A 151 22.76 12.62 1.84
N TRP A 152 23.57 12.29 2.85
CA TRP A 152 23.48 11.02 3.59
C TRP A 152 22.12 10.84 4.28
N LEU A 153 21.59 11.88 4.97
CA LEU A 153 20.28 11.83 5.61
C LEU A 153 19.16 11.61 4.59
N ARG A 154 19.24 12.27 3.44
CA ARG A 154 18.26 12.10 2.35
C ARG A 154 18.25 10.66 1.83
N ASP A 155 19.44 10.09 1.60
CA ASP A 155 19.58 8.71 1.12
C ASP A 155 19.10 7.70 2.18
N GLN A 156 19.37 7.96 3.47
CA GLN A 156 18.87 7.13 4.57
C GLN A 156 17.34 7.19 4.69
N ASN A 157 16.73 8.36 4.56
CA ASN A 157 15.27 8.50 4.60
C ASN A 157 14.62 7.74 3.42
N ALA A 158 15.12 7.91 2.20
CA ALA A 158 14.63 7.17 1.04
C ALA A 158 14.73 5.65 1.22
N PHE A 159 15.86 5.17 1.76
CA PHE A 159 16.04 3.75 2.09
C PHE A 159 15.05 3.27 3.15
N LEU A 160 14.87 4.03 4.24
CA LEU A 160 13.94 3.66 5.32
C LEU A 160 12.49 3.64 4.84
N GLU A 161 12.09 4.61 4.03
CA GLU A 161 10.75 4.65 3.45
C GLU A 161 10.48 3.42 2.56
N ALA A 162 11.44 3.05 1.71
CA ALA A 162 11.34 1.85 0.88
C ALA A 162 11.28 0.56 1.73
N GLU A 163 12.09 0.47 2.79
CA GLU A 163 12.10 -0.69 3.69
C GLU A 163 10.80 -0.80 4.50
N VAL A 164 10.25 0.33 4.99
CA VAL A 164 8.95 0.37 5.67
C VAL A 164 7.85 -0.11 4.73
N ALA A 165 7.81 0.42 3.49
CA ALA A 165 6.83 0.01 2.49
C ALA A 165 6.91 -1.51 2.21
N ARG A 166 8.12 -2.05 2.05
CA ARG A 166 8.36 -3.48 1.84
C ARG A 166 7.87 -4.31 3.03
N ARG A 167 8.23 -3.91 4.26
CA ARG A 167 7.80 -4.64 5.47
C ARG A 167 6.29 -4.60 5.68
N MET A 168 5.64 -3.49 5.35
CA MET A 168 4.19 -3.39 5.39
C MET A 168 3.54 -4.36 4.40
N GLU A 169 4.06 -4.46 3.18
CA GLU A 169 3.56 -5.42 2.19
C GLU A 169 3.74 -6.87 2.65
N ASP A 170 4.91 -7.22 3.18
CA ASP A 170 5.18 -8.55 3.73
C ASP A 170 4.25 -8.89 4.89
N ASN A 171 4.01 -7.95 5.82
CA ASN A 171 3.08 -8.13 6.92
C ASN A 171 1.63 -8.37 6.43
N LEU A 172 1.17 -7.59 5.44
CA LEU A 172 -0.16 -7.78 4.85
C LEU A 172 -0.29 -9.17 4.20
N ARG A 173 0.74 -9.65 3.51
CA ARG A 173 0.77 -10.99 2.93
C ARG A 173 0.73 -12.09 4.00
N VAL A 174 1.52 -11.95 5.06
CA VAL A 174 1.50 -12.90 6.19
C VAL A 174 0.12 -12.94 6.84
N GLN A 175 -0.48 -11.78 7.08
CA GLN A 175 -1.83 -11.67 7.63
C GLN A 175 -2.86 -12.38 6.73
N ASP A 176 -2.84 -12.12 5.41
CA ASP A 176 -3.76 -12.75 4.46
C ASP A 176 -3.60 -14.27 4.40
N VAL A 177 -2.36 -14.77 4.46
CA VAL A 177 -2.09 -16.22 4.50
C VAL A 177 -2.58 -16.83 5.81
N SER A 178 -2.34 -16.16 6.95
CA SER A 178 -2.77 -16.63 8.26
C SER A 178 -4.29 -16.72 8.37
N ILE A 179 -5.01 -15.69 7.92
CA ILE A 179 -6.49 -15.69 7.91
C ILE A 179 -7.01 -16.85 7.05
N ARG A 180 -6.46 -17.04 5.85
CA ARG A 180 -6.86 -18.15 4.97
C ARG A 180 -6.51 -19.51 5.55
N ALA A 181 -5.38 -19.63 6.22
CA ALA A 181 -4.99 -20.89 6.87
C ALA A 181 -5.97 -21.25 8.00
N LEU A 182 -6.37 -20.27 8.83
CA LEU A 182 -7.36 -20.46 9.89
C LEU A 182 -8.74 -20.81 9.33
N ALA A 183 -9.19 -20.09 8.31
CA ALA A 183 -10.46 -20.37 7.64
C ALA A 183 -10.47 -21.78 7.01
N ARG A 184 -9.39 -22.16 6.30
CA ARG A 184 -9.25 -23.51 5.76
C ARG A 184 -9.21 -24.59 6.83
N LEU A 185 -8.58 -24.32 7.97
CA LEU A 185 -8.57 -25.27 9.09
C LEU A 185 -10.00 -25.52 9.62
N ALA A 186 -10.83 -24.48 9.66
CA ALA A 186 -12.24 -24.62 10.01
C ALA A 186 -12.99 -25.47 8.98
N GLU A 187 -12.70 -25.30 7.67
CA GLU A 187 -13.30 -26.07 6.57
C GLU A 187 -12.78 -27.51 6.45
N VAL A 188 -11.62 -27.88 7.03
CA VAL A 188 -11.11 -29.27 6.99
C VAL A 188 -12.14 -30.28 7.50
N ARG A 189 -13.00 -29.84 8.43
CA ARG A 189 -14.12 -30.66 8.97
C ARG A 189 -15.42 -30.51 8.18
N ASP A 190 -15.51 -29.52 7.28
CA ASP A 190 -16.69 -29.28 6.44
C ASP A 190 -16.35 -29.75 5.01
N PRO A 191 -17.19 -30.53 4.34
CA PRO A 191 -16.97 -31.01 2.99
C PRO A 191 -17.06 -29.90 1.90
N GLU A 192 -17.11 -28.64 2.29
CA GLU A 192 -17.01 -27.53 1.34
C GLU A 192 -15.59 -27.43 0.75
N THR A 193 -15.51 -27.06 -0.53
CA THR A 193 -14.23 -27.06 -1.25
C THR A 193 -13.40 -25.82 -0.90
N GLY A 194 -12.09 -25.97 -0.70
CA GLY A 194 -11.18 -24.89 -0.28
C GLY A 194 -11.13 -23.65 -1.22
N ASN A 195 -11.75 -23.70 -2.39
CA ASN A 195 -11.89 -22.56 -3.30
C ASN A 195 -13.10 -21.67 -2.97
N HIS A 196 -14.05 -22.16 -2.16
CA HIS A 196 -15.17 -21.38 -1.64
C HIS A 196 -14.70 -20.08 -0.95
N LEU A 197 -13.70 -20.15 -0.09
CA LEU A 197 -13.13 -18.97 0.58
C LEU A 197 -12.59 -17.91 -0.39
N LEU A 198 -11.94 -18.35 -1.48
CA LEU A 198 -11.43 -17.44 -2.49
C LEU A 198 -12.55 -16.82 -3.32
N ARG A 199 -13.58 -17.61 -3.64
CA ARG A 199 -14.74 -17.14 -4.41
C ARG A 199 -15.54 -16.13 -3.60
N THR A 200 -15.92 -16.46 -2.37
CA THR A 200 -16.72 -15.57 -1.50
C THR A 200 -15.99 -14.26 -1.20
N GLN A 201 -14.69 -14.30 -0.93
CA GLN A 201 -13.86 -13.11 -0.79
C GLN A 201 -13.89 -12.23 -2.04
N ALA A 202 -13.78 -12.84 -3.23
CA ALA A 202 -13.79 -12.11 -4.49
C ALA A 202 -15.17 -11.53 -4.83
N TYR A 203 -16.26 -12.27 -4.54
CA TYR A 203 -17.63 -11.80 -4.72
C TYR A 203 -17.93 -10.60 -3.82
N VAL A 204 -17.63 -10.70 -2.52
CA VAL A 204 -17.81 -9.60 -1.56
C VAL A 204 -17.07 -8.35 -2.03
N ARG A 205 -15.81 -8.48 -2.48
CA ARG A 205 -15.04 -7.36 -3.00
C ARG A 205 -15.66 -6.75 -4.25
N ALA A 206 -16.10 -7.55 -5.21
CA ALA A 206 -16.72 -7.08 -6.45
C ALA A 206 -18.02 -6.32 -6.15
N LEU A 207 -18.88 -6.90 -5.32
CA LEU A 207 -20.16 -6.33 -4.92
C LEU A 207 -19.97 -5.01 -4.15
N ALA A 208 -19.08 -4.99 -3.17
CA ALA A 208 -18.78 -3.79 -2.38
C ALA A 208 -18.22 -2.65 -3.25
N ARG A 209 -17.34 -2.95 -4.21
CA ARG A 209 -16.84 -1.96 -5.18
C ARG A 209 -17.94 -1.38 -6.05
N ARG A 210 -18.87 -2.22 -6.49
CA ARG A 210 -20.03 -1.78 -7.28
C ARG A 210 -20.91 -0.81 -6.49
N LEU A 211 -21.10 -1.08 -5.21
CA LEU A 211 -21.94 -0.31 -4.31
C LEU A 211 -21.27 0.96 -3.75
N ALA A 212 -19.96 1.11 -3.89
CA ALA A 212 -19.21 2.23 -3.31
C ALA A 212 -19.69 3.62 -3.78
N ALA A 213 -20.25 3.72 -4.99
CA ALA A 213 -20.82 4.96 -5.51
C ALA A 213 -22.34 5.08 -5.27
N HIS A 214 -22.96 4.10 -4.59
CA HIS A 214 -24.41 4.12 -4.31
C HIS A 214 -24.69 5.02 -3.09
N PRO A 215 -25.66 5.94 -3.14
CA PRO A 215 -25.91 6.93 -2.06
C PRO A 215 -26.09 6.35 -0.66
N ARG A 216 -26.64 5.14 -0.53
CA ARG A 216 -26.81 4.46 0.77
C ARG A 216 -25.50 3.91 1.33
N PHE A 217 -24.49 3.70 0.50
CA PHE A 217 -23.28 2.95 0.89
C PHE A 217 -21.99 3.76 0.74
N GLU A 218 -22.01 4.91 0.05
CA GLU A 218 -20.82 5.71 -0.22
C GLU A 218 -20.06 6.14 1.04
N ALA A 219 -20.79 6.43 2.12
CA ALA A 219 -20.18 6.80 3.40
C ALA A 219 -19.55 5.59 4.13
N THR A 220 -20.04 4.37 3.88
CA THR A 220 -19.60 3.15 4.56
C THR A 220 -18.59 2.37 3.73
N LEU A 221 -18.84 2.16 2.43
CA LEU A 221 -18.01 1.37 1.55
C LEU A 221 -16.83 2.17 0.99
N THR A 222 -16.01 2.73 1.89
CA THR A 222 -14.75 3.36 1.51
C THR A 222 -13.76 2.32 0.94
N PRO A 223 -12.76 2.73 0.14
CA PRO A 223 -11.75 1.79 -0.39
C PRO A 223 -11.06 0.95 0.71
N CYS A 224 -10.81 1.55 1.87
CA CYS A 224 -10.22 0.85 3.02
C CYS A 224 -11.18 -0.20 3.58
N PHE A 225 -12.44 0.18 3.83
CA PHE A 225 -13.44 -0.73 4.39
C PHE A 225 -13.80 -1.88 3.44
N ILE A 226 -13.81 -1.65 2.13
CA ILE A 226 -14.01 -2.70 1.12
C ILE A 226 -12.95 -3.81 1.25
N GLU A 227 -11.69 -3.44 1.43
CA GLU A 227 -10.63 -4.45 1.60
C GLU A 227 -10.73 -5.15 2.96
N ILE A 228 -11.16 -4.45 4.02
CA ILE A 228 -11.42 -5.05 5.34
C ILE A 228 -12.55 -6.08 5.24
N VAL A 229 -13.69 -5.72 4.67
CA VAL A 229 -14.85 -6.64 4.50
C VAL A 229 -14.45 -7.86 3.67
N ALA A 230 -13.76 -7.64 2.54
CA ALA A 230 -13.31 -8.74 1.69
C ALA A 230 -12.32 -9.68 2.40
N LYS A 231 -11.41 -9.15 3.23
CA LYS A 231 -10.48 -9.96 4.03
C LYS A 231 -11.17 -10.70 5.17
N SER A 232 -12.26 -10.17 5.70
CA SER A 232 -13.04 -10.78 6.78
C SER A 232 -13.98 -11.89 6.29
N ALA A 233 -14.41 -11.85 5.02
CA ALA A 233 -15.34 -12.81 4.44
C ALA A 233 -14.96 -14.29 4.64
N PRO A 234 -13.70 -14.72 4.54
CA PRO A 234 -13.31 -16.12 4.80
C PRO A 234 -13.62 -16.64 6.20
N LEU A 235 -13.85 -15.74 7.17
CA LEU A 235 -14.11 -16.13 8.57
C LEU A 235 -15.60 -16.32 8.91
N HIS A 236 -16.51 -16.19 7.93
CA HIS A 236 -17.95 -16.26 8.18
C HIS A 236 -18.37 -17.55 8.89
N ASP A 237 -17.78 -18.65 8.53
CA ASP A 237 -18.10 -19.99 9.01
C ASP A 237 -17.12 -20.57 10.05
N ILE A 238 -16.22 -19.73 10.62
CA ILE A 238 -15.22 -20.21 11.57
C ILE A 238 -15.81 -20.92 12.77
N GLY A 239 -17.03 -20.60 13.14
CA GLY A 239 -17.75 -21.24 14.26
C GLY A 239 -18.20 -22.66 13.99
N LYS A 240 -18.17 -23.17 12.76
CA LYS A 240 -18.43 -24.57 12.42
C LYS A 240 -17.49 -25.55 13.15
N VAL A 241 -16.31 -25.06 13.55
CA VAL A 241 -15.38 -25.83 14.39
C VAL A 241 -16.03 -26.29 15.71
N GLY A 242 -16.97 -25.53 16.25
CA GLY A 242 -17.70 -25.84 17.47
C GLY A 242 -18.91 -26.78 17.29
N ILE A 243 -19.27 -27.13 16.05
CA ILE A 243 -20.42 -28.00 15.77
C ILE A 243 -19.98 -29.48 15.87
N PRO A 244 -20.75 -30.37 16.57
CA PRO A 244 -20.45 -31.78 16.67
C PRO A 244 -20.43 -32.51 15.31
N ASP A 245 -19.47 -33.43 15.12
CA ASP A 245 -19.25 -34.12 13.82
C ASP A 245 -20.49 -34.87 13.34
N HIS A 246 -21.27 -35.49 14.21
CA HIS A 246 -22.47 -36.21 13.83
C HIS A 246 -23.58 -35.30 13.23
N ILE A 247 -23.48 -33.98 13.45
CA ILE A 247 -24.38 -32.99 12.87
C ILE A 247 -23.72 -32.38 11.61
N LEU A 248 -22.48 -31.93 11.76
CA LEU A 248 -21.75 -31.25 10.66
C LEU A 248 -21.57 -32.17 9.44
N LEU A 249 -21.21 -33.43 9.68
CA LEU A 249 -20.91 -34.43 8.64
C LEU A 249 -22.10 -35.38 8.36
N LYS A 250 -23.29 -35.07 8.84
CA LYS A 250 -24.44 -35.94 8.66
C LYS A 250 -24.78 -36.19 7.19
N PRO A 251 -24.81 -37.45 6.73
CA PRO A 251 -25.18 -37.81 5.36
C PRO A 251 -26.69 -37.72 5.13
N GLY A 252 -27.28 -36.54 5.16
CA GLY A 252 -28.73 -36.34 4.94
C GLY A 252 -29.25 -35.07 5.59
N PRO A 253 -30.56 -34.78 5.50
CA PRO A 253 -31.16 -33.61 6.10
C PRO A 253 -31.05 -33.63 7.63
N LEU A 254 -30.82 -32.45 8.23
CA LEU A 254 -30.82 -32.27 9.67
C LEU A 254 -32.23 -32.30 10.22
N THR A 255 -32.41 -32.90 11.38
CA THR A 255 -33.66 -32.82 12.18
C THR A 255 -33.82 -31.35 12.70
N PRO A 256 -35.02 -30.96 13.16
CA PRO A 256 -35.22 -29.61 13.75
C PRO A 256 -34.28 -29.31 14.92
N ASP A 257 -33.97 -30.29 15.77
CA ASP A 257 -33.06 -30.15 16.91
C ASP A 257 -31.62 -30.00 16.44
N GLU A 258 -31.15 -30.83 15.50
CA GLU A 258 -29.83 -30.72 14.88
C GLU A 258 -29.66 -29.40 14.14
N TRP A 259 -30.70 -28.92 13.45
CA TRP A 259 -30.70 -27.62 12.80
C TRP A 259 -30.56 -26.49 13.80
N THR A 260 -31.19 -26.61 14.98
CA THR A 260 -31.03 -25.64 16.06
C THR A 260 -29.58 -25.58 16.55
N ILE A 261 -28.91 -26.71 16.65
CA ILE A 261 -27.49 -26.79 17.01
C ILE A 261 -26.65 -26.22 15.86
N MET A 262 -26.90 -26.58 14.62
CA MET A 262 -26.16 -26.07 13.44
C MET A 262 -26.18 -24.54 13.40
N LYS A 263 -27.32 -23.89 13.64
CA LYS A 263 -27.44 -22.44 13.65
C LYS A 263 -26.54 -21.73 14.68
N THR A 264 -26.08 -22.48 15.72
CA THR A 264 -25.21 -21.87 16.74
C THR A 264 -23.82 -21.52 16.23
N HIS A 265 -23.38 -22.03 15.03
CA HIS A 265 -22.07 -21.69 14.48
C HIS A 265 -21.89 -20.17 14.31
N ALA A 266 -22.93 -19.45 13.93
CA ALA A 266 -22.90 -18.00 13.79
C ALA A 266 -22.48 -17.31 15.10
N LYS A 267 -23.09 -17.68 16.21
CA LYS A 267 -22.73 -17.20 17.55
C LYS A 267 -21.35 -17.67 18.00
N LEU A 268 -21.05 -18.97 17.82
CA LEU A 268 -19.75 -19.53 18.18
C LEU A 268 -18.59 -18.85 17.44
N GLY A 269 -18.77 -18.53 16.16
CA GLY A 269 -17.80 -17.79 15.36
C GLY A 269 -17.54 -16.39 15.92
N ARG A 270 -18.58 -15.63 16.18
CA ARG A 270 -18.48 -14.31 16.83
C ARG A 270 -17.76 -14.40 18.17
N ASP A 271 -18.19 -15.32 19.05
CA ASP A 271 -17.67 -15.46 20.41
C ASP A 271 -16.18 -15.84 20.40
N ALA A 272 -15.74 -16.67 19.44
CA ALA A 272 -14.33 -17.02 19.25
C ALA A 272 -13.49 -15.82 18.81
N LEU A 273 -13.97 -15.02 17.84
CA LEU A 273 -13.30 -13.80 17.37
C LEU A 273 -13.26 -12.72 18.45
N GLU A 274 -14.33 -12.60 19.24
CA GLU A 274 -14.39 -11.69 20.39
C GLU A 274 -13.41 -12.07 21.50
N ALA A 275 -13.26 -13.38 21.76
CA ALA A 275 -12.28 -13.86 22.72
C ALA A 275 -10.84 -13.52 22.29
N ALA A 276 -10.54 -13.65 20.99
CA ALA A 276 -9.23 -13.25 20.45
C ALA A 276 -8.98 -11.74 20.53
N GLU A 277 -10.02 -10.91 20.44
CA GLU A 277 -9.90 -9.47 20.55
C GLU A 277 -9.67 -8.97 21.98
N ARG A 278 -10.18 -9.70 23.00
CA ARG A 278 -10.04 -9.31 24.42
C ARG A 278 -8.60 -9.18 24.89
N ASP A 279 -7.68 -9.90 24.27
CA ASP A 279 -6.26 -9.87 24.59
C ASP A 279 -5.52 -8.68 23.95
N LEU A 280 -6.24 -7.85 23.17
CA LEU A 280 -5.67 -6.71 22.48
C LEU A 280 -5.89 -5.41 23.28
N GLU A 281 -4.85 -4.55 23.31
CA GLU A 281 -4.95 -3.23 23.96
C GLU A 281 -5.92 -2.27 23.22
N ARG A 282 -6.16 -2.52 21.94
CA ARG A 282 -7.05 -1.70 21.09
C ARG A 282 -7.86 -2.59 20.16
N PRO A 283 -9.15 -2.26 19.93
CA PRO A 283 -9.97 -2.97 18.95
C PRO A 283 -9.36 -2.81 17.55
N ILE A 284 -9.46 -3.89 16.77
CA ILE A 284 -9.03 -3.93 15.37
C ILE A 284 -10.29 -3.99 14.49
N GLU A 285 -10.44 -3.02 13.58
CA GLU A 285 -11.60 -2.89 12.68
C GLU A 285 -11.87 -4.19 11.89
N PHE A 286 -10.80 -4.87 11.46
CA PHE A 286 -10.90 -6.18 10.81
C PHE A 286 -11.64 -7.23 11.67
N LEU A 287 -11.32 -7.34 12.97
CA LEU A 287 -11.99 -8.29 13.87
C LEU A 287 -13.44 -7.87 14.13
N GLY A 288 -13.72 -6.57 14.25
CA GLY A 288 -15.07 -6.05 14.33
C GLY A 288 -15.93 -6.51 13.16
N THR A 289 -15.44 -6.28 11.94
CA THR A 289 -16.10 -6.68 10.69
C THR A 289 -16.23 -8.22 10.56
N ALA A 290 -15.20 -8.96 10.96
CA ALA A 290 -15.25 -10.42 10.94
C ALA A 290 -16.31 -10.99 11.92
N LYS A 291 -16.46 -10.37 13.11
CA LYS A 291 -17.53 -10.70 14.08
C LYS A 291 -18.91 -10.43 13.50
N GLU A 292 -19.12 -9.29 12.85
CA GLU A 292 -20.38 -8.96 12.17
C GLU A 292 -20.74 -10.01 11.12
N ILE A 293 -19.79 -10.33 10.26
CA ILE A 293 -19.98 -11.33 9.20
C ILE A 293 -20.28 -12.69 9.80
N ALA A 294 -19.45 -13.19 10.73
CA ALA A 294 -19.64 -14.50 11.32
C ALA A 294 -21.00 -14.62 12.04
N HIS A 295 -21.45 -13.54 12.69
CA HIS A 295 -22.67 -13.57 13.47
C HIS A 295 -23.93 -13.43 12.62
N TRP A 296 -23.94 -12.54 11.62
CA TRP A 296 -25.15 -12.10 10.94
C TRP A 296 -25.25 -12.44 9.45
N HIS A 297 -24.33 -13.20 8.86
CA HIS A 297 -24.41 -13.55 7.42
C HIS A 297 -25.61 -14.43 7.06
N HIS A 298 -26.27 -15.04 8.02
CA HIS A 298 -27.51 -15.79 7.85
C HIS A 298 -28.78 -15.01 8.23
N GLU A 299 -28.65 -13.73 8.60
CA GLU A 299 -29.82 -12.86 8.70
C GLU A 299 -30.42 -12.62 7.33
N ARG A 300 -31.72 -12.41 7.30
CA ARG A 300 -32.49 -12.18 6.08
C ARG A 300 -33.10 -10.78 6.12
N TRP A 301 -33.16 -10.14 4.98
CA TRP A 301 -33.71 -8.77 4.88
C TRP A 301 -35.11 -8.66 5.49
N ASP A 302 -35.95 -9.70 5.37
CA ASP A 302 -37.32 -9.77 5.89
C ASP A 302 -37.40 -10.08 7.40
N GLY A 303 -36.29 -10.27 8.10
CA GLY A 303 -36.24 -10.60 9.52
C GLY A 303 -36.52 -12.08 9.86
N THR A 304 -36.62 -12.96 8.87
CA THR A 304 -36.85 -14.39 9.08
C THR A 304 -35.56 -15.18 9.22
N GLY A 305 -34.41 -14.49 9.29
CA GLY A 305 -33.07 -15.07 9.43
C GLY A 305 -32.73 -15.49 10.87
N TYR A 306 -31.45 -15.76 11.09
CA TYR A 306 -30.89 -16.08 12.40
C TYR A 306 -29.46 -15.52 12.54
N PRO A 307 -28.91 -15.34 13.77
CA PRO A 307 -29.43 -15.81 15.07
C PRO A 307 -30.42 -14.85 15.77
N ASP A 308 -30.41 -13.54 15.43
CA ASP A 308 -31.11 -12.50 16.19
C ASP A 308 -32.42 -12.06 15.53
N GLY A 309 -32.68 -12.46 14.27
CA GLY A 309 -33.87 -12.07 13.50
C GLY A 309 -33.85 -10.58 13.11
N LEU A 310 -32.66 -10.03 12.81
CA LEU A 310 -32.51 -8.66 12.37
C LEU A 310 -33.17 -8.48 11.00
N ALA A 311 -33.79 -7.32 10.77
CA ALA A 311 -34.45 -6.99 9.50
C ALA A 311 -33.89 -5.69 8.88
N GLY A 312 -33.86 -5.65 7.56
CA GLY A 312 -33.53 -4.46 6.80
C GLY A 312 -32.14 -3.93 7.12
N GLU A 313 -32.03 -2.64 7.38
CA GLU A 313 -30.77 -1.94 7.65
C GLU A 313 -30.19 -2.21 9.05
N ALA A 314 -30.93 -2.86 9.93
CA ALA A 314 -30.40 -3.34 11.21
C ALA A 314 -29.32 -4.44 11.02
N ILE A 315 -29.35 -5.14 9.87
CA ILE A 315 -28.30 -6.08 9.49
C ILE A 315 -27.08 -5.28 9.01
N PRO A 316 -25.87 -5.48 9.57
CA PRO A 316 -24.66 -4.80 9.09
C PRO A 316 -24.43 -4.98 7.58
N ALA A 317 -23.92 -3.94 6.91
CA ALA A 317 -23.64 -4.00 5.47
C ALA A 317 -22.65 -5.13 5.11
N SER A 318 -21.66 -5.38 5.97
CA SER A 318 -20.71 -6.47 5.87
C SER A 318 -21.38 -7.85 5.80
N ALA A 319 -22.36 -8.09 6.66
CA ALA A 319 -23.13 -9.33 6.71
C ALA A 319 -24.09 -9.48 5.50
N ARG A 320 -24.75 -8.39 5.08
CA ARG A 320 -25.61 -8.39 3.87
C ARG A 320 -24.83 -8.69 2.60
N LEU A 321 -23.61 -8.16 2.46
CA LEU A 321 -22.70 -8.47 1.35
C LEU A 321 -22.31 -9.96 1.35
N MET A 322 -21.98 -10.49 2.55
CA MET A 322 -21.60 -11.89 2.70
C MET A 322 -22.76 -12.84 2.40
N ALA A 323 -23.98 -12.52 2.81
CA ALA A 323 -25.17 -13.34 2.53
C ALA A 323 -25.39 -13.57 1.03
N ILE A 324 -25.18 -12.53 0.17
CA ILE A 324 -25.24 -12.69 -1.28
C ILE A 324 -24.13 -13.61 -1.80
N ALA A 325 -22.89 -13.36 -1.34
CA ALA A 325 -21.73 -14.11 -1.80
C ALA A 325 -21.82 -15.60 -1.44
N ASP A 326 -22.19 -15.90 -0.18
CA ASP A 326 -22.31 -17.25 0.33
C ASP A 326 -23.45 -18.03 -0.37
N VAL A 327 -24.65 -17.46 -0.43
CA VAL A 327 -25.80 -18.12 -1.08
C VAL A 327 -25.54 -18.36 -2.56
N PHE A 328 -24.96 -17.40 -3.29
CA PHE A 328 -24.62 -17.61 -4.69
C PHE A 328 -23.62 -18.75 -4.86
N ASP A 329 -22.55 -18.76 -4.06
CA ASP A 329 -21.56 -19.83 -4.10
C ASP A 329 -22.15 -21.19 -3.75
N ALA A 330 -23.00 -21.25 -2.73
CA ALA A 330 -23.72 -22.46 -2.33
C ALA A 330 -24.67 -23.02 -3.40
N LEU A 331 -25.19 -22.15 -4.28
CA LEU A 331 -26.05 -22.59 -5.39
C LEU A 331 -25.25 -23.23 -6.51
N ILE A 332 -24.07 -22.70 -6.83
CA ILE A 332 -23.27 -23.13 -7.99
C ILE A 332 -22.21 -24.19 -7.66
N SER A 333 -21.93 -24.43 -6.37
CA SER A 333 -20.93 -25.40 -5.92
C SER A 333 -21.57 -26.76 -5.65
N ALA A 334 -20.82 -27.85 -5.92
CA ALA A 334 -21.22 -29.19 -5.54
C ALA A 334 -21.12 -29.32 -4.01
N ARG A 335 -22.19 -29.80 -3.35
CA ARG A 335 -22.20 -30.17 -1.95
C ARG A 335 -22.53 -31.65 -1.80
N VAL A 336 -22.18 -32.28 -0.66
CA VAL A 336 -22.37 -33.73 -0.43
C VAL A 336 -23.79 -34.21 -0.75
N TYR A 337 -24.79 -33.32 -0.63
CA TYR A 337 -26.22 -33.65 -0.78
C TYR A 337 -26.90 -32.93 -1.96
N LYS A 338 -26.17 -32.07 -2.71
CA LYS A 338 -26.80 -31.25 -3.74
C LYS A 338 -25.86 -31.09 -4.94
N ALA A 339 -26.34 -31.50 -6.10
CA ALA A 339 -25.67 -31.18 -7.35
C ALA A 339 -25.67 -29.65 -7.61
N PRO A 340 -24.62 -29.11 -8.22
CA PRO A 340 -24.56 -27.69 -8.56
C PRO A 340 -25.72 -27.29 -9.47
N ILE A 341 -26.28 -26.12 -9.21
CA ILE A 341 -27.34 -25.55 -10.03
C ILE A 341 -26.68 -24.78 -11.20
N ALA A 342 -27.27 -24.88 -12.40
CA ALA A 342 -26.81 -24.10 -13.56
C ALA A 342 -26.80 -22.60 -13.24
N LEU A 343 -25.75 -21.90 -13.70
CA LEU A 343 -25.50 -20.48 -13.39
C LEU A 343 -26.71 -19.59 -13.66
N ASP A 344 -27.39 -19.79 -14.82
CA ASP A 344 -28.58 -18.99 -15.16
C ASP A 344 -29.71 -19.19 -14.14
N ARG A 345 -29.91 -20.42 -13.65
CA ARG A 345 -30.92 -20.72 -12.64
C ARG A 345 -30.53 -20.15 -11.27
N ALA A 346 -29.24 -20.19 -10.92
CA ALA A 346 -28.74 -19.56 -9.70
C ALA A 346 -29.02 -18.07 -9.70
N VAL A 347 -28.76 -17.36 -10.79
CA VAL A 347 -29.07 -15.93 -10.94
C VAL A 347 -30.57 -15.66 -10.77
N VAL A 348 -31.44 -16.50 -11.29
CA VAL A 348 -32.92 -16.35 -11.12
C VAL A 348 -33.29 -16.49 -9.63
N ILE A 349 -32.73 -17.48 -8.93
CA ILE A 349 -33.01 -17.69 -7.51
C ILE A 349 -32.53 -16.47 -6.67
N MET A 350 -31.37 -15.94 -7.00
CA MET A 350 -30.84 -14.73 -6.35
C MET A 350 -31.77 -13.52 -6.57
N ALA A 351 -32.30 -13.34 -7.78
CA ALA A 351 -33.25 -12.29 -8.13
C ALA A 351 -34.59 -12.44 -7.39
N GLU A 352 -35.10 -13.67 -7.25
CA GLU A 352 -36.32 -13.99 -6.47
C GLU A 352 -36.15 -13.66 -4.98
N GLY A 353 -34.92 -13.69 -4.45
CA GLY A 353 -34.59 -13.34 -3.06
C GLY A 353 -34.55 -11.82 -2.77
N ARG A 354 -34.69 -10.96 -3.78
CA ARG A 354 -34.68 -9.50 -3.62
C ARG A 354 -35.79 -9.01 -2.67
N GLY A 355 -35.41 -8.27 -1.65
CA GLY A 355 -36.35 -7.69 -0.65
C GLY A 355 -36.92 -8.70 0.36
N THR A 356 -36.53 -9.97 0.26
CA THR A 356 -36.87 -11.02 1.24
C THR A 356 -35.62 -11.59 1.89
N HIS A 357 -34.82 -12.32 1.15
CA HIS A 357 -33.54 -12.81 1.63
C HIS A 357 -32.47 -11.70 1.61
N PHE A 358 -32.39 -10.94 0.53
CA PHE A 358 -31.32 -9.99 0.25
C PHE A 358 -31.81 -8.53 0.29
N ASP A 359 -30.90 -7.65 0.72
CA ASP A 359 -31.06 -6.20 0.54
C ASP A 359 -31.37 -5.88 -0.93
N PRO A 360 -32.46 -5.13 -1.23
CA PRO A 360 -32.84 -4.85 -2.62
C PRO A 360 -31.75 -4.21 -3.47
N ASP A 361 -31.02 -3.23 -2.92
CA ASP A 361 -29.97 -2.53 -3.66
C ASP A 361 -28.73 -3.41 -3.88
N MET A 362 -28.41 -4.26 -2.91
CA MET A 362 -27.32 -5.23 -3.04
C MET A 362 -27.67 -6.35 -4.03
N ALA A 363 -28.95 -6.78 -4.09
CA ALA A 363 -29.42 -7.73 -5.09
C ALA A 363 -29.37 -7.13 -6.49
N ASP A 364 -29.78 -5.87 -6.65
CA ASP A 364 -29.69 -5.16 -7.93
C ASP A 364 -28.22 -5.00 -8.38
N ALA A 365 -27.32 -4.69 -7.46
CA ALA A 365 -25.89 -4.61 -7.73
C ALA A 365 -25.30 -5.97 -8.14
N PHE A 366 -25.71 -7.07 -7.49
CA PHE A 366 -25.32 -8.43 -7.89
C PHE A 366 -25.76 -8.74 -9.33
N LEU A 367 -27.01 -8.41 -9.67
CA LEU A 367 -27.54 -8.65 -11.03
C LEU A 367 -26.79 -7.84 -12.09
N ALA A 368 -26.37 -6.61 -11.75
CA ALA A 368 -25.53 -5.78 -12.61
C ALA A 368 -24.12 -6.35 -12.80
N GLU A 369 -23.57 -7.01 -11.77
CA GLU A 369 -22.23 -7.60 -11.76
C GLU A 369 -22.22 -9.11 -12.05
N ARG A 370 -23.32 -9.70 -12.54
CA ARG A 370 -23.43 -11.15 -12.75
C ARG A 370 -22.30 -11.75 -13.58
N GLU A 371 -21.83 -11.03 -14.60
CA GLU A 371 -20.72 -11.50 -15.45
C GLU A 371 -19.41 -11.57 -14.67
N THR A 372 -19.15 -10.61 -13.79
CA THR A 372 -18.00 -10.62 -12.87
C THR A 372 -18.08 -11.80 -11.91
N PHE A 373 -19.26 -12.08 -11.34
CA PHE A 373 -19.48 -13.23 -10.47
C PHE A 373 -19.24 -14.56 -11.21
N VAL A 374 -19.76 -14.69 -12.43
CA VAL A 374 -19.50 -15.87 -13.28
C VAL A 374 -18.02 -16.02 -13.60
N ALA A 375 -17.32 -14.93 -13.91
CA ALA A 375 -15.89 -14.96 -14.17
C ALA A 375 -15.08 -15.40 -12.93
N ILE A 376 -15.45 -14.93 -11.73
CA ILE A 376 -14.86 -15.35 -10.46
C ILE A 376 -15.11 -16.84 -10.22
N ALA A 377 -16.36 -17.32 -10.42
CA ALA A 377 -16.71 -18.73 -10.27
C ALA A 377 -15.84 -19.63 -11.16
N ARG A 378 -15.67 -19.25 -12.43
CA ARG A 378 -14.81 -19.98 -13.38
C ARG A 378 -13.34 -19.94 -13.00
N ARG A 379 -12.84 -18.78 -12.57
CA ARG A 379 -11.43 -18.61 -12.19
C ARG A 379 -11.01 -19.50 -11.03
N TYR A 380 -11.92 -19.73 -10.08
CA TYR A 380 -11.68 -20.51 -8.87
C TYR A 380 -12.51 -21.81 -8.85
N ALA A 381 -12.81 -22.38 -10.02
CA ALA A 381 -13.48 -23.66 -10.10
C ALA A 381 -12.65 -24.77 -9.44
N ASP A 382 -13.31 -25.71 -8.77
CA ASP A 382 -12.64 -26.80 -8.06
C ASP A 382 -12.14 -27.91 -8.99
N SER A 383 -12.71 -28.01 -10.21
CA SER A 383 -12.22 -28.81 -11.33
C SER A 383 -12.80 -28.26 -12.64
N ASP A 384 -12.13 -28.48 -13.78
CA ASP A 384 -12.62 -28.07 -15.10
C ASP A 384 -13.97 -28.74 -15.49
N GLU A 385 -14.33 -29.84 -14.85
CA GLU A 385 -15.57 -30.58 -15.09
C GLU A 385 -16.79 -29.99 -14.36
N ALA A 386 -16.59 -29.26 -13.24
CA ALA A 386 -17.71 -28.79 -12.41
C ALA A 386 -18.59 -27.72 -13.07
N LEU A 387 -18.08 -27.02 -14.07
CA LEU A 387 -18.80 -25.95 -14.80
C LEU A 387 -19.25 -26.37 -16.22
N ALA A 388 -18.89 -27.56 -16.67
CA ALA A 388 -19.15 -28.04 -18.04
C ALA A 388 -20.32 -29.00 -18.15
N ALA A 389 -21.02 -29.35 -17.05
CA ALA A 389 -22.16 -30.26 -17.13
C ALA A 389 -23.33 -29.59 -17.85
N PRO A 390 -23.73 -30.05 -19.07
CA PRO A 390 -24.99 -29.60 -19.68
C PRO A 390 -26.16 -30.04 -18.82
N ALA A 391 -27.15 -29.14 -18.67
CA ALA A 391 -28.37 -29.43 -17.95
C ALA A 391 -28.90 -30.82 -18.32
N PRO A 392 -29.31 -31.69 -17.35
CA PRO A 392 -29.92 -32.97 -17.68
C PRO A 392 -31.19 -32.67 -18.51
N ARG A 393 -31.26 -33.26 -19.70
CA ARG A 393 -32.49 -33.23 -20.50
C ARG A 393 -33.58 -33.91 -19.68
N LEU A 394 -34.55 -33.11 -19.22
CA LEU A 394 -35.78 -33.67 -18.68
C LEU A 394 -36.40 -34.54 -19.75
N SER A 395 -36.38 -35.84 -19.57
CA SER A 395 -37.16 -36.78 -20.33
C SER A 395 -38.64 -36.46 -20.11
N PRO A 396 -39.47 -36.38 -21.11
CA PRO A 396 -40.90 -36.22 -20.91
C PRO A 396 -41.44 -37.52 -20.29
N GLU A 397 -41.77 -37.49 -19.01
CA GLU A 397 -42.55 -38.57 -18.42
C GLU A 397 -43.94 -38.58 -19.00
N SER A 398 -44.29 -39.74 -19.55
CA SER A 398 -45.65 -40.09 -19.95
C SER A 398 -46.55 -40.21 -18.72
N PRO A 399 -47.83 -39.74 -18.79
CA PRO A 399 -48.83 -39.94 -17.71
C PRO A 399 -49.48 -41.32 -17.82
N PRO A 400 -50.33 -41.78 -16.90
CA PRO A 400 -50.68 -41.40 -15.58
C PRO A 400 -50.12 -42.31 -14.46
#